data_962aa73e535a70a19657a6ddc9cca082
#
_entry.id   962aa73e535a70a19657a6ddc9cca082
#
_cell.length_a   1.000
_cell.length_b   1.000
_cell.length_c   1.000
_cell.angle_alpha   90.00
_cell.angle_beta   90.00
_cell.angle_gamma   90.00
#
_symmetry.space_group_name_H-M   'P 1'
#
loop_
_entity.id
_entity.type
_entity.pdbx_description
1 polymer ?
#
loop_
_entity_poly.entity_id
_entity_poly.type
_entity_poly.pdbx_seq_one_letter_code
_entity_poly.pdbx_strand_id
1 'polypeptide(L)'
;MTQPTPDMEKMRQLSSAFERNRALCGEVLDDVVRSTYLYALRLAATKTLRTRTGDTLTLLDELSAYRQWLGERMAEMASEGWSLHGDEAASGPGTRAWQGVWHRPKLLDFYPTLAKKLRDTLLQIMSHHPSLDPASIEDALAHKTLALALGGGGGTGLVHQARFQLLETHHIRPSLMTGTSMGALMGFFRAMQVDYDAAMSVLHMPGWLTLTRYISPCIGNTRHGLPSFCRFHFSRMLESIVPHFGWTNVPRFSELKIPFASITSGILRDHDVIETIAPKHAGIFSSIFNMTNLTWKAACSHATQIAHALTTTHSVIEVPMGFDALTRDLNASDGIAFSALVPGVINYEIPASHVQSRKIIDNVFERDKLYRCVDGGLTSNVPVRALRREIDTLKHGHTNVHIIGIDVFAPQLNDGVFYPLEQIANANADIDAYYADAFVRLKHLLSPMNLSPSLKQFKWLNHHFEMEFKNELEIIKYVMAPLRPITKLNIDLFIEEN
;
A
#
# COMPACT_ATOMS: atom_id res chain seq x y z
N MET A 1 -15.78 11.51 -5.29
CA MET A 1 -15.62 10.55 -4.17
C MET A 1 -15.56 11.34 -2.88
N THR A 2 -16.49 11.12 -1.96
CA THR A 2 -16.50 11.79 -0.66
C THR A 2 -15.31 11.27 0.15
N GLN A 3 -14.45 12.18 0.62
CA GLN A 3 -13.42 11.86 1.58
C GLN A 3 -14.07 11.22 2.83
N PRO A 4 -13.40 10.28 3.51
CA PRO A 4 -13.90 9.76 4.77
C PRO A 4 -14.16 10.92 5.73
N THR A 5 -15.28 10.87 6.46
CA THR A 5 -15.55 11.88 7.48
C THR A 5 -14.49 11.80 8.56
N PRO A 6 -14.10 12.92 9.22
CA PRO A 6 -13.12 12.91 10.31
C PRO A 6 -13.43 11.86 11.39
N ASP A 7 -14.71 11.63 11.67
CA ASP A 7 -15.15 10.65 12.66
C ASP A 7 -14.89 9.19 12.24
N MET A 8 -15.01 8.87 10.97
CA MET A 8 -14.70 7.52 10.46
C MET A 8 -13.21 7.23 10.53
N GLU A 9 -12.38 8.20 10.17
CA GLU A 9 -10.94 8.05 10.23
C GLU A 9 -10.48 7.89 11.69
N LYS A 10 -11.05 8.65 12.60
CA LYS A 10 -10.83 8.50 14.04
C LYS A 10 -11.21 7.11 14.54
N MET A 11 -12.36 6.56 14.12
CA MET A 11 -12.80 5.23 14.50
C MET A 11 -11.87 4.14 13.95
N ARG A 12 -11.39 4.28 12.73
CA ARG A 12 -10.41 3.37 12.13
C ARG A 12 -9.10 3.36 12.94
N GLN A 13 -8.60 4.52 13.29
CA GLN A 13 -7.39 4.66 14.09
C GLN A 13 -7.56 4.07 15.50
N LEU A 14 -8.71 4.27 16.13
CA LEU A 14 -9.04 3.64 17.41
C LEU A 14 -9.07 2.12 17.33
N SER A 15 -9.72 1.57 16.28
CA SER A 15 -9.76 0.12 16.05
C SER A 15 -8.36 -0.46 15.87
N SER A 16 -7.56 0.16 15.00
CA SER A 16 -6.18 -0.28 14.76
C SER A 16 -5.31 -0.19 16.01
N ALA A 17 -5.45 0.88 16.79
CA ALA A 17 -4.71 1.05 18.04
C ALA A 17 -5.12 0.00 19.09
N PHE A 18 -6.41 -0.31 19.22
CA PHE A 18 -6.90 -1.35 20.12
C PHE A 18 -6.35 -2.73 19.74
N GLU A 19 -6.49 -3.13 18.47
CA GLU A 19 -6.01 -4.40 17.96
C GLU A 19 -4.50 -4.55 18.16
N ARG A 20 -3.73 -3.51 17.82
CA ARG A 20 -2.28 -3.47 18.01
C ARG A 20 -1.87 -3.61 19.47
N ASN A 21 -2.50 -2.84 20.36
CA ASN A 21 -2.19 -2.87 21.78
C ASN A 21 -2.49 -4.25 22.39
N ARG A 22 -3.63 -4.84 22.07
CA ARG A 22 -4.00 -6.17 22.59
C ARG A 22 -3.06 -7.26 22.08
N ALA A 23 -2.70 -7.22 20.80
CA ALA A 23 -1.75 -8.17 20.22
C ALA A 23 -0.37 -8.09 20.88
N LEU A 24 0.13 -6.89 21.14
CA LEU A 24 1.47 -6.70 21.71
C LEU A 24 1.53 -6.94 23.22
N CYS A 25 0.45 -6.64 23.96
CA CYS A 25 0.42 -6.92 25.40
C CYS A 25 0.34 -8.39 25.73
N GLY A 26 -0.01 -9.27 24.78
CA GLY A 26 -0.17 -10.72 25.02
C GLY A 26 -1.27 -11.04 26.05
N GLU A 27 -2.06 -10.05 26.48
CA GLU A 27 -3.17 -10.26 27.40
C GLU A 27 -4.33 -10.95 26.70
N VAL A 28 -4.67 -12.13 27.14
CA VAL A 28 -5.80 -12.87 26.63
C VAL A 28 -7.08 -12.32 27.26
N LEU A 29 -7.84 -11.54 26.49
CA LEU A 29 -9.23 -11.27 26.82
C LEU A 29 -10.06 -12.55 26.59
N ASP A 30 -11.11 -12.73 27.40
CA ASP A 30 -12.14 -13.72 27.05
C ASP A 30 -12.60 -13.50 25.61
N ASP A 31 -12.78 -14.58 24.86
CA ASP A 31 -13.06 -14.52 23.43
C ASP A 31 -14.40 -13.82 23.10
N VAL A 32 -15.38 -13.90 24.00
CA VAL A 32 -16.66 -13.18 23.90
C VAL A 32 -16.39 -11.66 24.07
N VAL A 33 -15.64 -11.29 25.08
CA VAL A 33 -15.28 -9.89 25.37
C VAL A 33 -14.48 -9.31 24.21
N ARG A 34 -13.44 -10.02 23.77
CA ARG A 34 -12.61 -9.64 22.61
C ARG A 34 -13.47 -9.43 21.36
N SER A 35 -14.31 -10.40 21.02
CA SER A 35 -15.14 -10.35 19.82
C SER A 35 -16.13 -9.20 19.88
N THR A 36 -16.75 -8.94 21.04
CA THR A 36 -17.69 -7.82 21.22
C THR A 36 -17.00 -6.46 21.00
N TYR A 37 -15.81 -6.26 21.55
CA TYR A 37 -15.03 -5.04 21.30
C TYR A 37 -14.70 -4.86 19.83
N LEU A 38 -14.25 -5.92 19.17
CA LEU A 38 -13.86 -5.84 17.77
C LEU A 38 -15.07 -5.63 16.85
N TYR A 39 -16.21 -6.28 17.10
CA TYR A 39 -17.43 -5.95 16.38
C TYR A 39 -17.85 -4.49 16.57
N ALA A 40 -17.80 -4.00 17.79
CA ALA A 40 -18.15 -2.62 18.09
C ALA A 40 -17.28 -1.61 17.33
N LEU A 41 -15.97 -1.81 17.37
CA LEU A 41 -15.00 -0.94 16.69
C LEU A 41 -15.07 -1.06 15.17
N ARG A 42 -15.21 -2.28 14.64
CA ARG A 42 -15.29 -2.52 13.20
C ARG A 42 -16.60 -1.97 12.62
N LEU A 43 -17.72 -2.12 13.34
CA LEU A 43 -19.01 -1.50 12.95
C LEU A 43 -18.87 0.02 12.90
N ALA A 44 -18.29 0.63 13.93
CA ALA A 44 -18.09 2.08 13.96
C ALA A 44 -17.16 2.58 12.82
N ALA A 45 -16.16 1.79 12.43
CA ALA A 45 -15.25 2.11 11.33
C ALA A 45 -15.82 1.82 9.93
N THR A 46 -16.99 1.17 9.86
CA THR A 46 -17.61 0.75 8.60
C THR A 46 -18.42 1.88 7.98
N LYS A 47 -18.24 2.11 6.68
CA LYS A 47 -19.02 3.06 5.87
C LYS A 47 -20.26 2.40 5.27
N THR A 48 -20.07 1.17 4.84
CA THR A 48 -21.08 0.41 4.10
C THR A 48 -21.10 -1.04 4.55
N LEU A 49 -22.27 -1.65 4.57
CA LEU A 49 -22.45 -3.09 4.75
C LEU A 49 -23.08 -3.70 3.51
N ARG A 50 -22.72 -4.94 3.22
CA ARG A 50 -23.32 -5.71 2.12
C ARG A 50 -24.34 -6.69 2.68
N THR A 51 -25.51 -6.70 2.10
CA THR A 51 -26.56 -7.67 2.44
C THR A 51 -26.29 -9.03 1.79
N ARG A 52 -26.96 -10.08 2.22
CA ARG A 52 -26.88 -11.39 1.56
C ARG A 52 -27.41 -11.37 0.13
N THR A 53 -28.32 -10.47 -0.19
CA THR A 53 -28.81 -10.26 -1.56
C THR A 53 -27.80 -9.56 -2.46
N GLY A 54 -26.69 -9.07 -1.87
CA GLY A 54 -25.60 -8.40 -2.59
C GLY A 54 -25.73 -6.88 -2.64
N ASP A 55 -26.82 -6.31 -2.08
CA ASP A 55 -27.01 -4.87 -2.02
C ASP A 55 -26.02 -4.23 -1.05
N THR A 56 -25.63 -2.99 -1.33
CA THR A 56 -24.72 -2.22 -0.49
C THR A 56 -25.49 -1.13 0.23
N LEU A 57 -25.51 -1.19 1.56
CA LEU A 57 -26.14 -0.19 2.43
C LEU A 57 -25.08 0.79 2.93
N THR A 58 -25.38 2.08 2.86
CA THR A 58 -24.52 3.14 3.41
C THR A 58 -25.04 3.54 4.78
N LEU A 59 -24.20 3.40 5.82
CA LEU A 59 -24.56 3.60 7.23
C LEU A 59 -23.89 4.84 7.83
N LEU A 60 -23.55 5.84 7.03
CA LEU A 60 -22.78 7.00 7.49
C LEU A 60 -23.52 7.80 8.57
N ASP A 61 -24.77 8.14 8.30
CA ASP A 61 -25.57 8.99 9.18
C ASP A 61 -26.09 8.19 10.37
N GLU A 62 -26.52 6.96 10.15
CA GLU A 62 -27.08 6.07 11.18
C GLU A 62 -26.06 5.72 12.26
N LEU A 63 -24.78 5.58 11.88
CA LEU A 63 -23.70 5.29 12.82
C LEU A 63 -23.03 6.55 13.41
N SER A 64 -23.43 7.75 13.04
CA SER A 64 -22.80 8.98 13.51
C SER A 64 -22.83 9.12 15.04
N ALA A 65 -24.01 9.02 15.64
CA ALA A 65 -24.16 9.08 17.10
C ALA A 65 -23.45 7.93 17.81
N TYR A 66 -23.46 6.74 17.22
CA TYR A 66 -22.74 5.59 17.76
C TYR A 66 -21.22 5.79 17.73
N ARG A 67 -20.68 6.31 16.63
CA ARG A 67 -19.24 6.65 16.49
C ARG A 67 -18.80 7.65 17.54
N GLN A 68 -19.58 8.73 17.69
CA GLN A 68 -19.27 9.75 18.68
C GLN A 68 -19.23 9.16 20.10
N TRP A 69 -20.30 8.45 20.48
CA TRP A 69 -20.38 7.82 21.79
C TRP A 69 -19.21 6.85 22.05
N LEU A 70 -18.94 5.95 21.09
CA LEU A 70 -17.87 4.96 21.22
C LEU A 70 -16.49 5.65 21.31
N GLY A 71 -16.26 6.66 20.47
CA GLY A 71 -14.99 7.40 20.44
C GLY A 71 -14.73 8.12 21.77
N GLU A 72 -15.74 8.74 22.38
CA GLU A 72 -15.62 9.38 23.68
C GLU A 72 -15.31 8.36 24.79
N ARG A 73 -16.03 7.24 24.85
CA ARG A 73 -15.83 6.20 25.86
C ARG A 73 -14.49 5.49 25.72
N MET A 74 -14.09 5.20 24.51
CA MET A 74 -12.79 4.58 24.25
C MET A 74 -11.64 5.54 24.61
N ALA A 75 -11.78 6.82 24.35
CA ALA A 75 -10.79 7.83 24.75
C ALA A 75 -10.65 7.94 26.27
N GLU A 76 -11.76 7.89 27.02
CA GLU A 76 -11.76 7.89 28.48
C GLU A 76 -11.09 6.63 29.08
N MET A 77 -11.20 5.49 28.40
CA MET A 77 -10.60 4.24 28.85
C MET A 77 -9.11 4.10 28.52
N ALA A 78 -8.62 4.84 27.53
CA ALA A 78 -7.21 4.88 27.25
C ALA A 78 -6.48 5.39 28.48
N SER A 79 -5.45 4.68 28.97
CA SER A 79 -4.75 5.07 30.18
C SER A 79 -4.11 6.45 30.02
N GLU A 80 -4.14 7.25 31.09
CA GLU A 80 -3.49 8.57 31.18
C GLU A 80 -1.95 8.50 31.11
N GLY A 81 -1.40 7.30 31.04
CA GLY A 81 0.03 7.04 30.90
C GLY A 81 0.54 7.28 29.47
N TRP A 82 0.19 8.40 28.88
CA TRP A 82 0.77 8.86 27.63
C TRP A 82 2.25 9.17 27.85
N SER A 83 3.11 8.20 27.57
CA SER A 83 4.52 8.50 27.39
C SER A 83 4.65 9.34 26.13
N LEU A 84 4.75 10.67 26.30
CA LEU A 84 5.17 11.60 25.24
C LEU A 84 6.59 11.30 24.74
N HIS A 85 7.25 10.29 25.31
CA HIS A 85 8.63 9.86 25.05
C HIS A 85 8.75 8.43 24.49
N GLY A 86 7.69 7.85 23.98
CA GLY A 86 7.83 6.67 23.11
C GLY A 86 8.62 7.07 21.88
N ASP A 87 9.73 6.39 21.60
CA ASP A 87 10.67 6.60 20.50
C ASP A 87 10.06 7.35 19.31
N GLU A 88 10.35 8.65 19.21
CA GLU A 88 9.91 9.51 18.10
C GLU A 88 10.37 9.00 16.72
N ALA A 89 11.33 8.07 16.71
CA ALA A 89 11.88 7.47 15.50
C ALA A 89 11.06 6.31 14.92
N ALA A 90 10.10 5.74 15.65
CA ALA A 90 9.36 4.54 15.23
C ALA A 90 7.90 4.82 14.81
N SER A 91 7.37 6.01 15.09
CA SER A 91 5.99 6.37 14.78
C SER A 91 5.94 7.55 13.84
N GLY A 92 5.46 7.35 12.63
CA GLY A 92 5.14 8.45 11.71
C GLY A 92 4.11 9.43 12.32
N PRO A 93 4.00 10.66 11.79
CA PRO A 93 3.16 11.72 12.34
C PRO A 93 1.67 11.36 12.47
N GLY A 94 1.19 10.33 11.78
CA GLY A 94 -0.21 9.85 11.86
C GLY A 94 -0.51 8.92 13.03
N THR A 95 0.51 8.29 13.66
CA THR A 95 0.30 7.30 14.73
C THR A 95 0.26 7.92 16.14
N ARG A 96 0.52 9.23 16.27
CA ARG A 96 0.59 9.92 17.55
C ARG A 96 -0.72 10.02 18.33
N ALA A 97 -1.86 9.81 17.70
CA ALA A 97 -3.14 10.14 18.33
C ALA A 97 -3.63 9.11 19.37
N TRP A 98 -3.14 7.87 19.38
CA TRP A 98 -3.76 6.79 20.17
C TRP A 98 -2.78 5.74 20.70
N GLN A 99 -1.66 6.15 21.28
CA GLN A 99 -0.68 5.24 21.93
C GLN A 99 -1.04 4.89 23.37
N GLY A 100 -2.27 5.11 23.81
CA GLY A 100 -2.70 4.75 25.15
C GLY A 100 -2.74 3.24 25.38
N VAL A 101 -2.28 2.79 26.55
CA VAL A 101 -2.39 1.38 26.95
C VAL A 101 -3.80 1.10 27.49
N TRP A 102 -4.50 0.15 26.86
CA TRP A 102 -5.84 -0.25 27.27
C TRP A 102 -5.79 -1.21 28.46
N HIS A 103 -6.14 -0.76 29.65
CA HIS A 103 -6.13 -1.59 30.84
C HIS A 103 -7.26 -2.61 30.87
N ARG A 104 -6.91 -3.89 31.12
CA ARG A 104 -7.88 -5.00 31.18
C ARG A 104 -9.02 -4.75 32.17
N PRO A 105 -8.81 -4.28 33.41
CA PRO A 105 -9.92 -3.99 34.34
C PRO A 105 -10.94 -3.00 33.76
N LYS A 106 -10.48 -1.86 33.22
CA LYS A 106 -11.37 -0.85 32.62
C LYS A 106 -12.15 -1.42 31.42
N LEU A 107 -11.54 -2.30 30.62
CA LEU A 107 -12.23 -2.97 29.53
C LEU A 107 -13.32 -3.91 30.05
N LEU A 108 -13.04 -4.67 31.10
CA LEU A 108 -14.04 -5.58 31.70
C LEU A 108 -15.18 -4.79 32.33
N ASP A 109 -14.92 -3.70 33.04
CA ASP A 109 -15.94 -2.84 33.62
C ASP A 109 -16.83 -2.17 32.57
N PHE A 110 -16.27 -1.81 31.44
CA PHE A 110 -17.01 -1.20 30.33
C PHE A 110 -17.78 -2.20 29.46
N TYR A 111 -17.39 -3.46 29.46
CA TYR A 111 -17.93 -4.51 28.58
C TYR A 111 -19.46 -4.58 28.60
N PRO A 112 -20.18 -4.59 29.77
CA PRO A 112 -21.65 -4.67 29.77
C PRO A 112 -22.32 -3.49 29.07
N THR A 113 -21.77 -2.29 29.25
CA THR A 113 -22.27 -1.07 28.61
C THR A 113 -22.04 -1.10 27.11
N LEU A 114 -20.86 -1.57 26.67
CA LEU A 114 -20.53 -1.72 25.27
C LEU A 114 -21.42 -2.75 24.59
N ALA A 115 -21.60 -3.94 25.19
CA ALA A 115 -22.43 -5.00 24.67
C ALA A 115 -23.88 -4.54 24.46
N LYS A 116 -24.46 -3.86 25.46
CA LYS A 116 -25.80 -3.27 25.35
C LYS A 116 -25.88 -2.25 24.22
N LYS A 117 -24.93 -1.32 24.14
CA LYS A 117 -24.94 -0.27 23.10
C LYS A 117 -24.77 -0.84 21.70
N LEU A 118 -23.90 -1.84 21.54
CA LEU A 118 -23.71 -2.57 20.28
C LEU A 118 -25.04 -3.22 19.86
N ARG A 119 -25.68 -3.98 20.79
CA ARG A 119 -26.97 -4.60 20.54
C ARG A 119 -28.00 -3.58 20.07
N ASP A 120 -28.23 -2.52 20.87
CA ASP A 120 -29.26 -1.52 20.59
C ASP A 120 -29.02 -0.85 19.22
N THR A 121 -27.74 -0.60 18.87
CA THR A 121 -27.38 -0.04 17.56
C THR A 121 -27.67 -1.04 16.43
N LEU A 122 -27.32 -2.32 16.59
CA LEU A 122 -27.57 -3.35 15.58
C LEU A 122 -29.06 -3.56 15.36
N LEU A 123 -29.88 -3.61 16.42
CA LEU A 123 -31.35 -3.71 16.32
C LEU A 123 -31.93 -2.49 15.60
N GLN A 124 -31.45 -1.29 15.90
CA GLN A 124 -31.87 -0.08 15.20
C GLN A 124 -31.54 -0.15 13.70
N ILE A 125 -30.33 -0.53 13.32
CA ILE A 125 -29.94 -0.66 11.91
C ILE A 125 -30.80 -1.72 11.20
N MET A 126 -30.97 -2.91 11.79
CA MET A 126 -31.79 -3.97 11.22
C MET A 126 -33.28 -3.57 11.08
N SER A 127 -33.81 -2.76 12.01
CA SER A 127 -35.19 -2.25 11.90
C SER A 127 -35.37 -1.28 10.73
N HIS A 128 -34.33 -0.48 10.42
CA HIS A 128 -34.36 0.42 9.26
C HIS A 128 -34.03 -0.29 7.94
N HIS A 129 -33.30 -1.39 8.00
CA HIS A 129 -32.84 -2.18 6.85
C HIS A 129 -33.20 -3.66 7.01
N PRO A 130 -34.46 -4.07 6.73
CA PRO A 130 -34.90 -5.46 6.93
C PRO A 130 -34.14 -6.51 6.12
N SER A 131 -33.43 -6.11 5.09
CA SER A 131 -32.53 -6.98 4.31
C SER A 131 -31.17 -7.28 4.98
N LEU A 132 -30.88 -6.62 6.10
CA LEU A 132 -29.66 -6.81 6.89
C LEU A 132 -29.98 -7.65 8.11
N ASP A 133 -29.44 -8.84 8.19
CA ASP A 133 -29.56 -9.76 9.31
C ASP A 133 -28.21 -9.91 10.07
N PRO A 134 -28.21 -10.54 11.26
CA PRO A 134 -26.98 -10.77 12.02
C PRO A 134 -25.87 -11.49 11.23
N ALA A 135 -26.24 -12.40 10.34
CA ALA A 135 -25.26 -13.12 9.54
C ALA A 135 -24.64 -12.26 8.44
N SER A 136 -25.38 -11.33 7.85
CA SER A 136 -24.81 -10.33 6.92
C SER A 136 -23.80 -9.41 7.62
N ILE A 137 -24.07 -9.05 8.87
CA ILE A 137 -23.14 -8.25 9.70
C ILE A 137 -21.90 -9.07 10.04
N GLU A 138 -22.09 -10.34 10.41
CA GLU A 138 -20.99 -11.26 10.70
C GLU A 138 -20.09 -11.44 9.48
N ASP A 139 -20.65 -11.73 8.30
CA ASP A 139 -19.90 -11.88 7.05
C ASP A 139 -19.05 -10.64 6.73
N ALA A 140 -19.58 -9.45 7.01
CA ALA A 140 -18.88 -8.19 6.76
C ALA A 140 -17.79 -7.86 7.79
N LEU A 141 -17.99 -8.23 9.07
CA LEU A 141 -17.16 -7.74 10.17
C LEU A 141 -16.34 -8.82 10.89
N ALA A 142 -16.75 -10.11 10.84
CA ALA A 142 -16.06 -11.18 11.59
C ALA A 142 -14.64 -11.43 11.10
N HIS A 143 -14.42 -11.30 9.78
CA HIS A 143 -13.12 -11.53 9.16
C HIS A 143 -12.51 -10.24 8.68
N LYS A 144 -11.21 -10.05 8.94
CA LYS A 144 -10.40 -9.00 8.32
C LYS A 144 -9.54 -9.59 7.22
N THR A 145 -9.41 -8.88 6.11
CA THR A 145 -8.50 -9.24 5.02
C THR A 145 -7.26 -8.36 5.07
N LEU A 146 -6.15 -8.87 4.55
CA LEU A 146 -4.89 -8.13 4.49
C LEU A 146 -4.73 -7.44 3.14
N ALA A 147 -4.36 -6.17 3.15
CA ALA A 147 -3.92 -5.44 1.97
C ALA A 147 -2.53 -4.85 2.17
N LEU A 148 -1.68 -4.86 1.14
CA LEU A 148 -0.30 -4.43 1.20
C LEU A 148 -0.01 -3.28 0.24
N ALA A 149 0.59 -2.22 0.74
CA ALA A 149 1.19 -1.17 -0.05
C ALA A 149 2.72 -1.28 0.00
N LEU A 150 3.34 -1.54 -1.15
CA LEU A 150 4.74 -1.91 -1.28
C LEU A 150 5.56 -0.72 -1.78
N GLY A 151 6.45 -0.24 -0.93
CA GLY A 151 7.31 0.90 -1.24
C GLY A 151 8.35 0.60 -2.31
N GLY A 152 8.69 1.62 -3.08
CA GLY A 152 9.83 1.64 -4.00
C GLY A 152 11.16 1.79 -3.26
N GLY A 153 12.27 1.65 -3.99
CA GLY A 153 13.59 1.85 -3.41
C GLY A 153 14.73 1.14 -4.14
N GLY A 154 14.57 0.80 -5.42
CA GLY A 154 15.60 0.09 -6.17
C GLY A 154 15.97 -1.23 -5.48
N GLY A 155 17.26 -1.49 -5.27
CA GLY A 155 17.74 -2.74 -4.64
C GLY A 155 17.22 -3.01 -3.23
N THR A 156 16.83 -1.97 -2.47
CA THR A 156 16.24 -2.14 -1.14
C THR A 156 14.90 -2.87 -1.20
N GLY A 157 14.12 -2.65 -2.27
CA GLY A 157 12.80 -3.27 -2.46
C GLY A 157 12.83 -4.79 -2.63
N LEU A 158 13.99 -5.40 -2.81
CA LEU A 158 14.12 -6.86 -2.85
C LEU A 158 13.71 -7.53 -1.55
N VAL A 159 13.70 -6.81 -0.44
CA VAL A 159 13.22 -7.28 0.87
C VAL A 159 11.75 -7.69 0.87
N HIS A 160 10.94 -7.19 -0.08
CA HIS A 160 9.55 -7.59 -0.20
C HIS A 160 9.37 -9.10 -0.38
N GLN A 161 10.33 -9.80 -0.96
CA GLN A 161 10.33 -11.26 -1.11
C GLN A 161 10.36 -11.97 0.24
N ALA A 162 11.22 -11.50 1.16
CA ALA A 162 11.30 -12.07 2.51
C ALA A 162 9.95 -12.00 3.24
N ARG A 163 9.24 -10.90 3.05
CA ARG A 163 7.91 -10.71 3.63
C ARG A 163 6.88 -11.67 3.06
N PHE A 164 6.82 -11.80 1.74
CA PHE A 164 5.86 -12.71 1.14
C PHE A 164 6.10 -14.13 1.63
N GLN A 165 7.37 -14.54 1.77
CA GLN A 165 7.73 -15.82 2.36
C GLN A 165 7.26 -15.94 3.81
N LEU A 166 7.50 -14.92 4.63
CA LEU A 166 7.11 -14.93 6.04
C LEU A 166 5.59 -15.02 6.20
N LEU A 167 4.83 -14.22 5.45
CA LEU A 167 3.37 -14.28 5.46
C LEU A 167 2.85 -15.64 4.98
N GLU A 168 3.41 -16.19 3.91
CA GLU A 168 3.02 -17.51 3.39
C GLU A 168 3.31 -18.64 4.39
N THR A 169 4.44 -18.60 5.11
CA THR A 169 4.77 -19.55 6.19
C THR A 169 3.70 -19.55 7.29
N HIS A 170 3.01 -18.44 7.48
CA HIS A 170 1.90 -18.33 8.44
C HIS A 170 0.52 -18.42 7.80
N HIS A 171 0.43 -18.85 6.53
CA HIS A 171 -0.82 -18.96 5.76
C HIS A 171 -1.61 -17.65 5.68
N ILE A 172 -0.91 -16.52 5.73
CA ILE A 172 -1.49 -15.17 5.61
C ILE A 172 -1.29 -14.68 4.18
N ARG A 173 -2.38 -14.43 3.47
CA ARG A 173 -2.36 -13.98 2.08
C ARG A 173 -2.96 -12.58 1.93
N PRO A 174 -2.30 -11.68 1.21
CA PRO A 174 -2.93 -10.40 0.87
C PRO A 174 -4.07 -10.62 -0.13
N SER A 175 -5.17 -9.91 0.07
CA SER A 175 -6.32 -9.92 -0.84
C SER A 175 -6.28 -8.80 -1.87
N LEU A 176 -5.45 -7.78 -1.66
CA LEU A 176 -5.31 -6.61 -2.50
C LEU A 176 -3.92 -6.00 -2.30
N MET A 177 -3.29 -5.53 -3.36
CA MET A 177 -1.95 -4.93 -3.23
C MET A 177 -1.76 -3.73 -4.17
N THR A 178 -0.90 -2.80 -3.74
CA THR A 178 -0.33 -1.75 -4.59
C THR A 178 1.18 -1.73 -4.47
N GLY A 179 1.86 -1.19 -5.45
CA GLY A 179 3.31 -1.07 -5.40
C GLY A 179 3.85 0.09 -6.22
N THR A 180 4.98 0.62 -5.80
CA THR A 180 5.71 1.68 -6.49
C THR A 180 7.11 1.19 -6.87
N SER A 181 7.56 1.48 -8.10
CA SER A 181 8.93 1.17 -8.56
C SER A 181 9.32 -0.31 -8.31
N MET A 182 10.36 -0.60 -7.55
CA MET A 182 10.73 -1.97 -7.18
C MET A 182 9.61 -2.69 -6.39
N GLY A 183 8.85 -1.97 -5.57
CA GLY A 183 7.67 -2.51 -4.90
C GLY A 183 6.58 -2.95 -5.88
N ALA A 184 6.45 -2.26 -7.03
CA ALA A 184 5.55 -2.68 -8.10
C ALA A 184 6.03 -3.98 -8.76
N LEU A 185 7.32 -4.12 -9.01
CA LEU A 185 7.90 -5.34 -9.58
C LEU A 185 7.73 -6.55 -8.64
N MET A 186 8.04 -6.36 -7.36
CA MET A 186 7.92 -7.44 -6.37
C MET A 186 6.46 -7.79 -6.11
N GLY A 187 5.58 -6.81 -6.04
CA GLY A 187 4.14 -7.01 -5.91
C GLY A 187 3.53 -7.78 -7.08
N PHE A 188 4.00 -7.50 -8.30
CA PHE A 188 3.60 -8.25 -9.48
C PHE A 188 3.95 -9.74 -9.37
N PHE A 189 5.18 -10.08 -8.97
CA PHE A 189 5.56 -11.48 -8.78
C PHE A 189 4.71 -12.17 -7.73
N ARG A 190 4.34 -11.47 -6.65
CA ARG A 190 3.39 -12.02 -5.67
C ARG A 190 1.99 -12.16 -6.25
N ALA A 191 1.54 -11.18 -7.01
CA ALA A 191 0.18 -11.15 -7.56
C ALA A 191 -0.09 -12.22 -8.63
N MET A 192 0.96 -12.70 -9.29
CA MET A 192 0.86 -13.81 -10.26
C MET A 192 0.56 -15.17 -9.60
N GLN A 193 0.77 -15.31 -8.30
CA GLN A 193 0.75 -16.60 -7.59
C GLN A 193 -0.38 -16.64 -6.56
N VAL A 194 -1.12 -17.76 -6.49
CA VAL A 194 -2.06 -18.01 -5.40
C VAL A 194 -1.26 -18.33 -4.13
N ASP A 195 -0.40 -19.34 -4.22
CA ASP A 195 0.54 -19.77 -3.18
C ASP A 195 1.92 -19.22 -3.54
N TYR A 196 2.57 -18.53 -2.63
CA TYR A 196 3.85 -17.91 -2.91
C TYR A 196 5.00 -18.91 -2.77
N ASP A 197 5.68 -19.17 -3.86
CA ASP A 197 6.91 -19.97 -3.85
C ASP A 197 8.15 -19.08 -3.73
N ALA A 198 8.62 -18.93 -2.51
CA ALA A 198 9.81 -18.15 -2.22
C ALA A 198 11.09 -18.79 -2.79
N ALA A 199 11.17 -20.12 -2.85
CA ALA A 199 12.34 -20.82 -3.39
C ALA A 199 12.49 -20.51 -4.88
N MET A 200 11.41 -20.56 -5.63
CA MET A 200 11.39 -20.15 -7.04
C MET A 200 11.75 -18.68 -7.20
N SER A 201 11.19 -17.81 -6.37
CA SER A 201 11.45 -16.38 -6.43
C SER A 201 12.90 -16.03 -6.10
N VAL A 202 13.50 -16.68 -5.08
CA VAL A 202 14.86 -16.39 -4.61
C VAL A 202 15.95 -17.06 -5.44
N LEU A 203 15.77 -18.32 -5.84
CA LEU A 203 16.80 -19.07 -6.58
C LEU A 203 17.03 -18.51 -7.99
N HIS A 204 15.99 -18.00 -8.61
CA HIS A 204 16.06 -17.46 -9.95
C HIS A 204 16.34 -15.97 -10.03
N MET A 205 16.08 -15.20 -8.96
CA MET A 205 16.32 -13.76 -8.93
C MET A 205 17.76 -13.31 -9.25
N PRO A 206 18.82 -13.91 -8.70
CA PRO A 206 20.18 -13.46 -9.01
C PRO A 206 20.54 -13.54 -10.50
N GLY A 207 19.97 -14.49 -11.22
CA GLY A 207 20.14 -14.62 -12.66
C GLY A 207 19.29 -13.64 -13.48
N TRP A 208 18.11 -13.30 -12.99
CA TRP A 208 17.15 -12.44 -13.67
C TRP A 208 17.45 -10.96 -13.50
N LEU A 209 17.84 -10.58 -12.26
CA LEU A 209 18.12 -9.19 -11.89
C LEU A 209 19.51 -8.71 -12.31
N THR A 210 20.16 -9.37 -13.26
CA THR A 210 21.22 -8.69 -14.00
C THR A 210 20.56 -7.60 -14.86
N LEU A 211 19.95 -6.61 -14.18
CA LEU A 211 19.23 -5.49 -14.81
C LEU A 211 20.07 -4.81 -15.88
N THR A 212 21.38 -4.87 -15.76
CA THR A 212 22.34 -4.39 -16.77
C THR A 212 22.14 -5.01 -18.14
N ARG A 213 21.60 -6.24 -18.24
CA ARG A 213 21.26 -6.89 -19.51
C ARG A 213 20.07 -6.25 -20.22
N TYR A 214 19.20 -5.61 -19.46
CA TYR A 214 17.95 -5.03 -19.94
C TYR A 214 17.98 -3.51 -19.98
N ILE A 215 19.15 -2.91 -19.70
CA ILE A 215 19.38 -1.48 -19.81
C ILE A 215 20.29 -1.22 -20.99
N SER A 216 19.87 -0.36 -21.90
CA SER A 216 20.71 0.14 -22.98
C SER A 216 20.84 1.67 -22.92
N PRO A 217 21.99 2.22 -23.37
CA PRO A 217 22.10 3.66 -23.56
C PRO A 217 21.00 4.12 -24.50
N CYS A 218 20.34 5.22 -24.14
CA CYS A 218 19.28 5.81 -24.95
C CYS A 218 19.50 7.29 -25.05
N ILE A 219 19.42 7.79 -26.27
CA ILE A 219 19.48 9.21 -26.56
C ILE A 219 18.19 9.55 -27.29
N GLY A 220 17.35 10.31 -26.66
CA GLY A 220 16.12 10.80 -27.30
C GLY A 220 14.92 10.90 -26.37
N ASN A 221 13.88 11.51 -26.93
CA ASN A 221 12.58 11.62 -26.27
C ASN A 221 11.79 10.33 -26.45
N THR A 222 11.22 9.83 -25.39
CA THR A 222 10.14 8.86 -25.46
C THR A 222 8.79 9.55 -25.53
N ARG A 223 7.78 8.82 -26.02
CA ARG A 223 6.42 9.38 -26.15
C ARG A 223 5.81 9.72 -24.79
N HIS A 224 6.07 8.90 -23.75
CA HIS A 224 5.35 8.94 -22.48
C HIS A 224 6.23 9.30 -21.28
N GLY A 225 7.54 9.04 -21.33
CA GLY A 225 8.49 9.33 -20.25
C GLY A 225 9.29 10.62 -20.49
N LEU A 226 10.02 11.07 -19.48
CA LEU A 226 10.99 12.14 -19.63
C LEU A 226 12.22 11.69 -20.42
N PRO A 227 12.94 12.59 -21.10
CA PRO A 227 14.24 12.30 -21.67
C PRO A 227 15.18 11.73 -20.60
N SER A 228 15.91 10.65 -20.90
CA SER A 228 16.75 9.93 -19.95
C SER A 228 17.94 9.29 -20.64
N PHE A 229 18.97 8.92 -19.88
CA PHE A 229 20.21 8.33 -20.39
C PHE A 229 20.11 6.87 -20.75
N CYS A 230 19.21 6.15 -20.11
CA CYS A 230 19.06 4.72 -20.24
C CYS A 230 17.63 4.36 -20.62
N ARG A 231 17.48 3.37 -21.49
CA ARG A 231 16.20 2.70 -21.77
C ARG A 231 16.17 1.35 -21.05
N PHE A 232 15.11 1.11 -20.33
CA PHE A 232 14.87 -0.16 -19.68
C PHE A 232 13.96 -1.05 -20.53
N HIS A 233 14.47 -2.21 -20.97
CA HIS A 233 13.74 -3.20 -21.76
C HIS A 233 12.92 -4.12 -20.85
N PHE A 234 12.03 -3.54 -20.06
CA PHE A 234 11.30 -4.19 -18.99
C PHE A 234 10.44 -5.36 -19.46
N SER A 235 9.71 -5.20 -20.58
CA SER A 235 8.88 -6.27 -21.14
C SER A 235 9.71 -7.50 -21.47
N ARG A 236 10.88 -7.34 -22.09
CA ARG A 236 11.80 -8.46 -22.40
C ARG A 236 12.26 -9.19 -21.13
N MET A 237 12.52 -8.44 -20.06
CA MET A 237 12.89 -9.03 -18.79
C MET A 237 11.77 -9.89 -18.25
N LEU A 238 10.54 -9.37 -18.18
CA LEU A 238 9.40 -10.12 -17.67
C LEU A 238 9.02 -11.30 -18.58
N GLU A 239 9.06 -11.14 -19.90
CA GLU A 239 8.85 -12.25 -20.84
C GLU A 239 9.81 -13.44 -20.60
N SER A 240 11.04 -13.18 -20.16
CA SER A 240 11.99 -14.23 -19.80
C SER A 240 11.73 -14.88 -18.44
N ILE A 241 11.01 -14.20 -17.55
CA ILE A 241 10.81 -14.61 -16.15
C ILE A 241 9.46 -15.31 -15.94
N VAL A 242 8.38 -14.78 -16.51
CA VAL A 242 7.02 -15.27 -16.24
C VAL A 242 6.77 -16.74 -16.58
N PRO A 243 7.48 -17.38 -17.55
CA PRO A 243 7.34 -18.82 -17.77
C PRO A 243 7.72 -19.68 -16.57
N HIS A 244 8.66 -19.21 -15.72
CA HIS A 244 9.05 -19.93 -14.51
C HIS A 244 7.93 -19.97 -13.45
N PHE A 245 6.95 -19.07 -13.56
CA PHE A 245 5.74 -19.03 -12.71
C PHE A 245 4.53 -19.69 -13.38
N GLY A 246 4.73 -20.44 -14.46
CA GLY A 246 3.66 -21.16 -15.16
C GLY A 246 2.80 -20.29 -16.08
N TRP A 247 3.24 -19.09 -16.42
CA TRP A 247 2.56 -18.19 -17.36
C TRP A 247 3.19 -18.26 -18.75
N THR A 248 2.36 -18.37 -19.78
CA THR A 248 2.85 -18.38 -21.16
C THR A 248 3.31 -17.00 -21.63
N ASN A 249 2.62 -15.95 -21.19
CA ASN A 249 2.90 -14.57 -21.54
C ASN A 249 2.80 -13.71 -20.26
N VAL A 250 3.33 -12.49 -20.32
CA VAL A 250 3.12 -11.51 -19.25
C VAL A 250 1.62 -11.20 -19.16
N PRO A 251 0.98 -11.42 -17.99
CA PRO A 251 -0.44 -11.20 -17.81
C PRO A 251 -0.82 -9.72 -17.86
N ARG A 252 -2.10 -9.45 -18.10
CA ARG A 252 -2.72 -8.17 -17.84
C ARG A 252 -3.01 -8.03 -16.34
N PHE A 253 -3.23 -6.82 -15.87
CA PHE A 253 -3.60 -6.64 -14.46
C PHE A 253 -4.89 -7.37 -14.09
N SER A 254 -5.87 -7.45 -14.99
CA SER A 254 -7.13 -8.19 -14.78
C SER A 254 -6.97 -9.71 -14.68
N GLU A 255 -5.85 -10.27 -15.11
CA GLU A 255 -5.57 -11.71 -15.09
C GLU A 255 -4.80 -12.16 -13.85
N LEU A 256 -4.29 -11.20 -13.05
CA LEU A 256 -3.52 -11.49 -11.84
C LEU A 256 -4.37 -12.22 -10.79
N LYS A 257 -3.75 -13.11 -10.03
CA LYS A 257 -4.41 -13.92 -8.99
C LYS A 257 -4.80 -13.09 -7.77
N ILE A 258 -4.04 -12.04 -7.50
CA ILE A 258 -4.36 -11.04 -6.46
C ILE A 258 -4.54 -9.71 -7.20
N PRO A 259 -5.66 -9.00 -6.99
CA PRO A 259 -5.84 -7.67 -7.52
C PRO A 259 -4.68 -6.76 -7.14
N PHE A 260 -4.07 -6.14 -8.14
CA PHE A 260 -2.84 -5.37 -7.98
C PHE A 260 -2.85 -4.13 -8.87
N ALA A 261 -2.30 -3.03 -8.35
CA ALA A 261 -1.98 -1.87 -9.18
C ALA A 261 -0.55 -1.37 -8.94
N SER A 262 0.11 -0.97 -10.03
CA SER A 262 1.35 -0.21 -9.98
C SER A 262 1.07 1.28 -9.96
N ILE A 263 1.86 2.04 -9.19
CA ILE A 263 1.67 3.49 -9.07
C ILE A 263 2.75 4.21 -9.87
N THR A 264 2.30 5.13 -10.70
CA THR A 264 3.13 6.01 -11.52
C THR A 264 2.80 7.46 -11.16
N SER A 265 3.76 8.36 -11.30
CA SER A 265 3.53 9.80 -11.19
C SER A 265 3.32 10.40 -12.57
N GLY A 266 2.20 11.07 -12.77
CA GLY A 266 1.86 11.77 -14.01
C GLY A 266 2.12 13.25 -13.89
N ILE A 267 2.89 13.83 -14.81
CA ILE A 267 3.12 15.28 -14.92
C ILE A 267 1.98 15.88 -15.73
N LEU A 268 1.27 16.84 -15.17
CA LEU A 268 0.16 17.55 -15.85
C LEU A 268 0.64 18.40 -17.02
N ARG A 269 -0.21 18.57 -18.03
CA ARG A 269 0.01 19.51 -19.17
C ARG A 269 -0.22 20.95 -18.72
N ASP A 270 0.62 21.43 -17.81
CA ASP A 270 0.60 22.83 -17.41
C ASP A 270 1.71 23.59 -18.15
N HIS A 271 1.41 24.76 -18.69
CA HIS A 271 2.34 25.56 -19.49
C HIS A 271 3.59 25.92 -18.70
N ASP A 272 3.42 26.36 -17.45
CA ASP A 272 4.51 26.79 -16.57
C ASP A 272 5.50 25.65 -16.23
N VAL A 273 4.99 24.42 -16.11
CA VAL A 273 5.81 23.23 -15.84
C VAL A 273 6.61 22.84 -17.07
N ILE A 274 5.99 22.89 -18.24
CA ILE A 274 6.66 22.56 -19.50
C ILE A 274 7.80 23.55 -19.76
N GLU A 275 7.58 24.85 -19.54
CA GLU A 275 8.61 25.87 -19.68
C GLU A 275 9.73 25.72 -18.63
N THR A 276 9.41 25.27 -17.42
CA THR A 276 10.41 25.05 -16.37
C THR A 276 11.29 23.84 -16.64
N ILE A 277 10.71 22.76 -17.20
CA ILE A 277 11.42 21.50 -17.42
C ILE A 277 12.13 21.48 -18.78
N ALA A 278 11.51 21.96 -19.85
CA ALA A 278 12.01 21.81 -21.21
C ALA A 278 13.31 22.59 -21.51
N PRO A 279 13.45 23.89 -21.19
CA PRO A 279 14.64 24.66 -21.60
C PRO A 279 15.89 24.34 -20.78
N LYS A 280 15.75 24.13 -19.47
CA LYS A 280 16.89 23.84 -18.58
C LYS A 280 17.51 22.48 -18.88
N HIS A 281 16.73 21.54 -19.36
CA HIS A 281 17.18 20.19 -19.64
C HIS A 281 17.73 20.02 -21.06
N ALA A 282 17.26 20.78 -22.05
CA ALA A 282 17.82 20.74 -23.39
C ALA A 282 19.32 21.16 -23.41
N GLY A 283 19.70 22.17 -22.62
CA GLY A 283 21.09 22.61 -22.47
C GLY A 283 21.94 21.60 -21.70
N ILE A 284 21.40 20.96 -20.69
CA ILE A 284 22.10 19.95 -19.90
C ILE A 284 22.28 18.66 -20.72
N PHE A 285 21.28 18.23 -21.47
CA PHE A 285 21.39 17.09 -22.38
C PHE A 285 22.47 17.32 -23.45
N SER A 286 22.59 18.51 -24.01
CA SER A 286 23.63 18.84 -24.97
C SER A 286 25.03 18.86 -24.35
N SER A 287 25.16 19.28 -23.09
CA SER A 287 26.43 19.30 -22.35
C SER A 287 26.90 17.89 -21.95
N ILE A 288 25.96 16.99 -21.66
CA ILE A 288 26.24 15.60 -21.30
C ILE A 288 26.75 14.81 -22.52
N PHE A 289 26.30 15.15 -23.72
CA PHE A 289 26.78 14.53 -24.97
C PHE A 289 28.29 14.72 -25.20
N ASN A 290 28.85 15.76 -24.67
CA ASN A 290 30.27 16.05 -24.80
C ASN A 290 31.12 15.43 -23.68
N MET A 291 30.52 14.70 -22.73
CA MET A 291 31.22 14.09 -21.60
C MET A 291 31.32 12.57 -21.76
N THR A 292 32.50 12.12 -22.23
CA THR A 292 32.88 10.69 -22.29
C THR A 292 32.98 10.01 -20.90
N ASN A 293 32.84 10.75 -19.80
CA ASN A 293 32.93 10.31 -18.41
C ASN A 293 31.71 10.76 -17.56
N LEU A 294 30.48 10.54 -18.03
CA LEU A 294 29.32 10.78 -17.21
C LEU A 294 29.34 9.82 -16.01
N THR A 295 29.77 10.33 -14.85
CA THR A 295 29.70 9.53 -13.64
C THR A 295 28.25 9.35 -13.25
N TRP A 296 27.88 8.16 -12.79
CA TRP A 296 26.57 7.85 -12.24
C TRP A 296 26.10 8.89 -11.19
N LYS A 297 27.04 9.48 -10.45
CA LYS A 297 26.79 10.59 -9.53
C LYS A 297 26.15 11.81 -10.19
N ALA A 298 26.60 12.18 -11.39
CA ALA A 298 26.03 13.30 -12.13
C ALA A 298 24.60 12.99 -12.58
N ALA A 299 24.32 11.76 -13.02
CA ALA A 299 22.98 11.33 -13.40
C ALA A 299 21.99 11.38 -12.21
N CYS A 300 22.40 10.91 -11.04
CA CYS A 300 21.58 10.95 -9.83
C CYS A 300 21.38 12.38 -9.30
N SER A 301 22.41 13.23 -9.34
CA SER A 301 22.27 14.65 -8.99
C SER A 301 21.25 15.35 -9.90
N HIS A 302 21.27 15.02 -11.16
CA HIS A 302 20.33 15.57 -12.13
C HIS A 302 18.89 15.06 -11.91
N ALA A 303 18.72 13.76 -11.64
CA ALA A 303 17.45 13.17 -11.27
C ALA A 303 16.83 13.87 -10.04
N THR A 304 17.66 14.16 -9.04
CA THR A 304 17.24 14.89 -7.83
C THR A 304 16.75 16.31 -8.14
N GLN A 305 17.46 17.04 -9.00
CA GLN A 305 17.06 18.40 -9.39
C GLN A 305 15.71 18.39 -10.12
N ILE A 306 15.50 17.43 -11.03
CA ILE A 306 14.21 17.26 -11.73
C ILE A 306 13.12 16.90 -10.72
N ALA A 307 13.36 15.94 -9.84
CA ALA A 307 12.40 15.50 -8.85
C ALA A 307 11.99 16.66 -7.92
N HIS A 308 12.96 17.44 -7.46
CA HIS A 308 12.69 18.62 -6.62
C HIS A 308 11.86 19.68 -7.36
N ALA A 309 12.19 19.99 -8.61
CA ALA A 309 11.42 20.92 -9.42
C ALA A 309 9.97 20.45 -9.63
N LEU A 310 9.76 19.15 -9.87
CA LEU A 310 8.43 18.56 -10.05
C LEU A 310 7.59 18.58 -8.77
N THR A 311 8.19 18.32 -7.61
CA THR A 311 7.47 18.30 -6.33
C THR A 311 7.12 19.71 -5.85
N THR A 312 7.94 20.71 -6.14
CA THR A 312 7.67 22.11 -5.74
C THR A 312 6.56 22.78 -6.56
N THR A 313 6.31 22.32 -7.78
CA THR A 313 5.29 22.91 -8.65
C THR A 313 3.87 22.35 -8.44
N HIS A 314 3.69 21.35 -7.60
CA HIS A 314 2.41 20.64 -7.38
C HIS A 314 1.73 20.14 -8.68
N SER A 315 2.50 19.94 -9.73
CA SER A 315 2.00 19.58 -11.06
C SER A 315 2.09 18.09 -11.34
N VAL A 316 2.27 17.29 -10.30
CA VAL A 316 2.39 15.83 -10.39
C VAL A 316 1.23 15.17 -9.66
N ILE A 317 0.58 14.23 -10.33
CA ILE A 317 -0.53 13.45 -9.77
C ILE A 317 -0.19 11.96 -9.69
N GLU A 318 -0.82 11.28 -8.75
CA GLU A 318 -0.73 9.83 -8.61
C GLU A 318 -1.63 9.15 -9.64
N VAL A 319 -1.07 8.25 -10.45
CA VAL A 319 -1.77 7.50 -11.49
C VAL A 319 -1.68 6.00 -11.19
N PRO A 320 -2.72 5.41 -10.58
CA PRO A 320 -2.80 3.96 -10.38
C PRO A 320 -3.07 3.25 -11.70
N MET A 321 -2.27 2.24 -12.04
CA MET A 321 -2.47 1.39 -13.21
C MET A 321 -2.81 -0.02 -12.77
N GLY A 322 -4.02 -0.49 -13.11
CA GLY A 322 -4.49 -1.84 -12.82
C GLY A 322 -5.86 -1.94 -12.15
N PHE A 323 -6.29 -0.92 -11.40
CA PHE A 323 -7.56 -0.97 -10.65
C PHE A 323 -8.77 -0.46 -11.43
N ASP A 324 -8.61 0.58 -12.24
CA ASP A 324 -9.74 1.15 -12.96
C ASP A 324 -10.09 0.37 -14.24
N ALA A 325 -11.29 0.63 -14.77
CA ALA A 325 -11.79 -0.06 -15.96
C ALA A 325 -10.95 0.19 -17.21
N LEU A 326 -10.21 1.30 -17.27
CA LEU A 326 -9.35 1.66 -18.39
C LEU A 326 -8.03 0.89 -18.34
N THR A 327 -7.41 0.80 -17.15
CA THR A 327 -6.05 0.28 -16.99
C THR A 327 -5.98 -1.20 -16.60
N ARG A 328 -7.10 -1.80 -16.16
CA ARG A 328 -7.13 -3.23 -15.78
C ARG A 328 -6.69 -4.19 -16.89
N ASP A 329 -6.91 -3.82 -18.15
CA ASP A 329 -6.56 -4.63 -19.31
C ASP A 329 -5.20 -4.24 -19.93
N LEU A 330 -4.45 -3.35 -19.27
CA LEU A 330 -3.07 -3.03 -19.60
C LEU A 330 -2.18 -4.26 -19.32
N ASN A 331 -1.22 -4.52 -20.21
CA ASN A 331 -0.16 -5.49 -19.93
C ASN A 331 0.60 -5.04 -18.68
N ALA A 332 0.72 -5.93 -17.68
CA ALA A 332 1.31 -5.55 -16.40
C ALA A 332 2.77 -5.08 -16.53
N SER A 333 3.54 -5.62 -17.51
CA SER A 333 4.90 -5.15 -17.74
C SER A 333 4.96 -3.67 -18.10
N ASP A 334 3.99 -3.19 -18.89
CA ASP A 334 3.96 -1.78 -19.29
C ASP A 334 3.63 -0.88 -18.10
N GLY A 335 2.61 -1.23 -17.30
CA GLY A 335 2.23 -0.46 -16.12
C GLY A 335 3.33 -0.40 -15.06
N ILE A 336 4.02 -1.52 -14.82
CA ILE A 336 5.13 -1.58 -13.85
C ILE A 336 6.34 -0.79 -14.36
N ALA A 337 6.64 -0.86 -15.65
CA ALA A 337 7.73 -0.10 -16.25
C ALA A 337 7.53 1.41 -16.09
N PHE A 338 6.30 1.90 -16.22
CA PHE A 338 5.98 3.30 -15.96
C PHE A 338 6.20 3.69 -14.49
N SER A 339 5.97 2.78 -13.56
CA SER A 339 6.23 3.01 -12.14
C SER A 339 7.71 3.11 -11.77
N ALA A 340 8.62 2.68 -12.66
CA ALA A 340 10.07 2.64 -12.43
C ALA A 340 10.84 3.67 -13.30
N LEU A 341 10.18 4.70 -13.79
CA LEU A 341 10.78 5.75 -14.63
C LEU A 341 11.54 6.80 -13.80
N VAL A 342 12.71 6.46 -13.30
CA VAL A 342 13.56 7.40 -12.56
C VAL A 342 13.87 8.62 -13.42
N PRO A 343 13.44 9.85 -13.03
CA PRO A 343 13.55 11.04 -13.87
C PRO A 343 14.98 11.29 -14.36
N GLY A 344 15.16 11.49 -15.66
CA GLY A 344 16.46 11.75 -16.28
C GLY A 344 17.41 10.54 -16.33
N VAL A 345 17.11 9.43 -15.67
CA VAL A 345 17.98 8.24 -15.63
C VAL A 345 17.43 7.12 -16.48
N ILE A 346 16.20 6.70 -16.21
CA ILE A 346 15.58 5.55 -16.86
C ILE A 346 14.32 6.00 -17.57
N ASN A 347 14.17 5.59 -18.82
CA ASN A 347 12.91 5.68 -19.53
C ASN A 347 12.44 4.31 -20.06
N TYR A 348 11.20 4.29 -20.49
CA TYR A 348 10.55 3.14 -21.05
C TYR A 348 9.76 3.54 -22.30
N GLU A 349 9.77 2.66 -23.29
CA GLU A 349 8.91 2.77 -24.46
C GLU A 349 8.14 1.47 -24.64
N ILE A 350 6.83 1.59 -24.75
CA ILE A 350 5.94 0.45 -24.95
C ILE A 350 6.32 -0.27 -26.25
N PRO A 351 6.59 -1.58 -26.22
CA PRO A 351 6.95 -2.35 -27.42
C PRO A 351 5.95 -2.17 -28.55
N ALA A 352 6.42 -2.22 -29.81
CA ALA A 352 5.53 -2.08 -30.98
C ALA A 352 4.44 -3.16 -31.03
N SER A 353 4.73 -4.35 -30.51
CA SER A 353 3.80 -5.46 -30.37
C SER A 353 2.65 -5.24 -29.39
N HIS A 354 2.83 -4.33 -28.40
CA HIS A 354 1.83 -4.05 -27.37
C HIS A 354 0.84 -2.96 -27.81
N VAL A 355 0.15 -3.19 -28.92
CA VAL A 355 -0.77 -2.20 -29.53
C VAL A 355 -1.88 -1.77 -28.58
N GLN A 356 -2.45 -2.73 -27.84
CA GLN A 356 -3.52 -2.44 -26.87
C GLN A 356 -3.02 -1.57 -25.71
N SER A 357 -1.85 -1.90 -25.15
CA SER A 357 -1.24 -1.11 -24.06
C SER A 357 -0.99 0.33 -24.50
N ARG A 358 -0.49 0.55 -25.71
CA ARG A 358 -0.30 1.92 -26.24
C ARG A 358 -1.61 2.69 -26.27
N LYS A 359 -2.68 2.08 -26.78
CA LYS A 359 -4.00 2.72 -26.85
C LYS A 359 -4.53 3.04 -25.43
N ILE A 360 -4.36 2.11 -24.49
CA ILE A 360 -4.78 2.34 -23.10
C ILE A 360 -4.00 3.50 -22.49
N ILE A 361 -2.68 3.52 -22.64
CA ILE A 361 -1.84 4.60 -22.09
C ILE A 361 -2.16 5.94 -22.75
N ASP A 362 -2.36 6.00 -24.06
CA ASP A 362 -2.79 7.21 -24.74
C ASP A 362 -4.12 7.74 -24.14
N ASN A 363 -5.08 6.85 -23.88
CA ASN A 363 -6.34 7.24 -23.25
C ASN A 363 -6.16 7.72 -21.79
N VAL A 364 -5.22 7.14 -21.01
CA VAL A 364 -4.87 7.62 -19.67
C VAL A 364 -4.30 9.06 -19.77
N PHE A 365 -3.39 9.28 -20.72
CA PHE A 365 -2.79 10.61 -20.95
C PHE A 365 -3.83 11.66 -21.32
N GLU A 366 -4.82 11.31 -22.12
CA GLU A 366 -5.92 12.22 -22.47
C GLU A 366 -6.87 12.47 -21.28
N ARG A 367 -7.30 11.39 -20.58
CA ARG A 367 -8.21 11.47 -19.43
C ARG A 367 -7.64 12.37 -18.32
N ASP A 368 -6.38 12.15 -17.98
CA ASP A 368 -5.74 12.80 -16.84
C ASP A 368 -4.94 14.05 -17.25
N LYS A 369 -4.99 14.43 -18.54
CA LYS A 369 -4.28 15.57 -19.13
C LYS A 369 -2.78 15.53 -18.85
N LEU A 370 -2.16 14.36 -19.03
CA LEU A 370 -0.76 14.16 -18.73
C LEU A 370 0.15 14.67 -19.86
N TYR A 371 1.27 15.26 -19.47
CA TYR A 371 2.38 15.57 -20.35
C TYR A 371 3.37 14.42 -20.44
N ARG A 372 3.81 13.89 -19.30
CA ARG A 372 4.76 12.77 -19.18
C ARG A 372 4.49 11.97 -17.92
N CYS A 373 5.07 10.77 -17.86
CA CYS A 373 5.11 9.94 -16.66
C CYS A 373 6.54 9.85 -16.12
N VAL A 374 6.62 9.68 -14.80
CA VAL A 374 7.87 9.47 -14.04
C VAL A 374 7.61 8.47 -12.92
N ASP A 375 8.68 8.06 -12.20
CA ASP A 375 8.63 7.11 -11.09
C ASP A 375 7.54 7.48 -10.06
N GLY A 376 6.80 6.50 -9.62
CA GLY A 376 5.68 6.67 -8.69
C GLY A 376 6.09 7.22 -7.33
N GLY A 377 7.36 7.06 -6.93
CA GLY A 377 7.88 7.56 -5.66
C GLY A 377 7.81 9.08 -5.48
N LEU A 378 7.64 9.84 -6.58
CA LEU A 378 7.47 11.28 -6.50
C LEU A 378 6.10 11.70 -5.93
N THR A 379 5.07 10.89 -6.10
CA THR A 379 3.72 11.17 -5.57
C THR A 379 3.35 10.29 -4.40
N SER A 380 3.76 9.03 -4.41
CA SER A 380 3.43 8.05 -3.38
C SER A 380 4.47 6.93 -3.40
N ASN A 381 5.49 7.02 -2.53
CA ASN A 381 6.49 5.97 -2.45
C ASN A 381 5.93 4.69 -1.87
N VAL A 382 5.06 4.78 -0.87
CA VAL A 382 4.32 3.65 -0.29
C VAL A 382 2.83 3.88 -0.56
N PRO A 383 2.25 3.28 -1.62
CA PRO A 383 0.99 3.74 -2.19
C PRO A 383 -0.26 3.31 -1.41
N VAL A 384 -0.32 3.67 -0.12
CA VAL A 384 -1.44 3.37 0.79
C VAL A 384 -2.70 4.12 0.38
N ARG A 385 -2.57 5.39 -0.07
CA ARG A 385 -3.74 6.19 -0.46
C ARG A 385 -4.48 5.60 -1.66
N ALA A 386 -3.74 5.13 -2.68
CA ALA A 386 -4.34 4.44 -3.82
C ALA A 386 -5.07 3.17 -3.39
N LEU A 387 -4.44 2.40 -2.50
CA LEU A 387 -5.00 1.17 -1.95
C LEU A 387 -6.29 1.46 -1.15
N ARG A 388 -6.28 2.48 -0.29
CA ARG A 388 -7.45 2.91 0.49
C ARG A 388 -8.60 3.33 -0.42
N ARG A 389 -8.33 4.16 -1.44
CA ARG A 389 -9.34 4.56 -2.41
C ARG A 389 -9.98 3.37 -3.12
N GLU A 390 -9.18 2.37 -3.50
CA GLU A 390 -9.70 1.18 -4.17
C GLU A 390 -10.58 0.34 -3.24
N ILE A 391 -10.19 0.16 -1.97
CA ILE A 391 -11.02 -0.52 -0.96
C ILE A 391 -12.36 0.20 -0.81
N ASP A 392 -12.36 1.53 -0.77
CA ASP A 392 -13.58 2.35 -0.63
C ASP A 392 -14.54 2.22 -1.83
N THR A 393 -14.07 1.70 -2.98
CA THR A 393 -14.95 1.42 -4.13
C THR A 393 -15.78 0.16 -3.96
N LEU A 394 -15.45 -0.70 -3.02
CA LEU A 394 -16.09 -2.00 -2.74
C LEU A 394 -16.09 -3.00 -3.91
N LYS A 395 -15.36 -2.72 -4.98
CA LYS A 395 -15.31 -3.59 -6.17
C LYS A 395 -14.78 -4.99 -5.87
N HIS A 396 -13.90 -5.10 -4.88
CA HIS A 396 -13.29 -6.37 -4.48
C HIS A 396 -14.03 -7.08 -3.35
N GLY A 397 -15.19 -6.58 -2.94
CA GLY A 397 -16.04 -7.21 -1.92
C GLY A 397 -15.50 -7.15 -0.48
N HIS A 398 -14.37 -6.47 -0.26
CA HIS A 398 -13.75 -6.36 1.06
C HIS A 398 -14.11 -5.03 1.72
N THR A 399 -14.84 -5.10 2.84
CA THR A 399 -15.22 -3.93 3.64
C THR A 399 -14.33 -3.76 4.85
N ASN A 400 -13.83 -4.86 5.41
CA ASN A 400 -13.04 -4.90 6.63
C ASN A 400 -11.61 -5.33 6.30
N VAL A 401 -10.74 -4.35 6.03
CA VAL A 401 -9.38 -4.57 5.54
C VAL A 401 -8.36 -3.99 6.51
N HIS A 402 -7.29 -4.73 6.76
CA HIS A 402 -6.10 -4.26 7.46
C HIS A 402 -5.03 -3.87 6.44
N ILE A 403 -4.72 -2.60 6.34
CA ILE A 403 -3.76 -2.08 5.38
C ILE A 403 -2.40 -1.89 6.03
N ILE A 404 -1.39 -2.52 5.46
CA ILE A 404 0.00 -2.35 5.86
C ILE A 404 0.77 -1.64 4.76
N GLY A 405 1.27 -0.45 5.09
CA GLY A 405 2.25 0.27 4.28
C GLY A 405 3.66 -0.16 4.65
N ILE A 406 4.54 -0.37 3.66
CA ILE A 406 5.89 -0.84 3.92
C ILE A 406 6.89 -0.03 3.16
N ASP A 407 7.60 0.78 3.93
CA ASP A 407 8.64 1.67 3.46
C ASP A 407 10.00 0.95 3.51
N VAL A 408 10.61 0.87 2.34
CA VAL A 408 11.93 0.26 2.13
C VAL A 408 12.93 1.27 1.58
N PHE A 409 12.60 2.55 1.60
CA PHE A 409 13.41 3.63 1.07
C PHE A 409 13.60 4.76 2.10
N ALA A 410 13.64 4.38 3.38
CA ALA A 410 13.95 5.32 4.46
C ALA A 410 15.37 5.88 4.29
N PRO A 411 15.59 7.20 4.49
CA PRO A 411 16.89 7.84 4.30
C PRO A 411 18.00 7.21 5.13
N GLN A 412 19.10 6.86 4.48
CA GLN A 412 20.31 6.34 5.11
C GLN A 412 21.49 7.27 4.86
N LEU A 413 22.18 7.68 5.93
CA LEU A 413 23.31 8.63 5.85
C LEU A 413 24.44 8.15 4.91
N ASN A 414 24.54 6.85 4.66
CA ASN A 414 25.58 6.25 3.82
C ASN A 414 25.24 6.24 2.33
N ASP A 415 24.01 6.56 1.94
CA ASP A 415 23.55 6.47 0.54
C ASP A 415 23.90 7.72 -0.31
N GLY A 416 24.52 8.73 0.29
CA GLY A 416 25.19 9.86 -0.36
C GLY A 416 24.39 10.54 -1.49
N VAL A 417 24.50 9.97 -2.69
CA VAL A 417 23.89 10.54 -3.90
C VAL A 417 22.36 10.38 -3.96
N PHE A 418 21.81 9.32 -3.32
CA PHE A 418 20.37 9.04 -3.28
C PHE A 418 19.66 9.74 -2.14
N TYR A 419 20.40 10.20 -1.14
CA TYR A 419 19.82 10.82 0.05
C TYR A 419 18.76 11.90 -0.23
N PRO A 420 18.92 12.81 -1.21
CA PRO A 420 17.87 13.78 -1.52
C PRO A 420 16.61 13.17 -2.15
N LEU A 421 16.76 12.10 -2.97
CA LEU A 421 15.60 11.37 -3.51
C LEU A 421 14.87 10.59 -2.41
N GLU A 422 15.63 10.01 -1.48
CA GLU A 422 15.10 9.35 -0.29
C GLU A 422 14.31 10.32 0.59
N GLN A 423 14.79 11.56 0.76
CA GLN A 423 14.07 12.58 1.51
C GLN A 423 12.72 12.94 0.88
N ILE A 424 12.65 13.09 -0.46
CA ILE A 424 11.39 13.34 -1.17
C ILE A 424 10.44 12.16 -1.00
N ALA A 425 10.92 10.94 -1.21
CA ALA A 425 10.14 9.73 -1.05
C ALA A 425 9.65 9.54 0.39
N ASN A 426 10.48 9.87 1.39
CA ASN A 426 10.14 9.80 2.80
C ASN A 426 9.06 10.81 3.19
N ALA A 427 9.11 12.04 2.69
CA ALA A 427 8.07 13.05 2.94
C ALA A 427 6.70 12.58 2.41
N ASN A 428 6.67 11.94 1.25
CA ASN A 428 5.45 11.33 0.71
C ASN A 428 5.00 10.12 1.54
N ALA A 429 5.95 9.28 2.00
CA ALA A 429 5.67 8.13 2.85
C ALA A 429 5.07 8.52 4.21
N ASP A 430 5.45 9.67 4.78
CA ASP A 430 4.85 10.21 6.01
C ASP A 430 3.36 10.55 5.82
N ILE A 431 3.00 11.08 4.66
CA ILE A 431 1.60 11.34 4.31
C ILE A 431 0.86 10.02 4.11
N ASP A 432 1.46 9.06 3.41
CA ASP A 432 0.85 7.74 3.16
C ASP A 432 0.65 6.94 4.45
N ALA A 433 1.56 7.07 5.42
CA ALA A 433 1.47 6.42 6.73
C ALA A 433 0.18 6.75 7.49
N TYR A 434 -0.37 7.94 7.30
CA TYR A 434 -1.63 8.35 7.92
C TYR A 434 -2.82 7.50 7.48
N TYR A 435 -2.79 6.96 6.26
CA TYR A 435 -3.87 6.16 5.67
C TYR A 435 -3.72 4.66 5.91
N ALA A 436 -2.59 4.20 6.48
CA ALA A 436 -2.34 2.80 6.83
C ALA A 436 -2.92 2.46 8.21
N ASP A 437 -3.27 1.19 8.42
CA ASP A 437 -3.55 0.65 9.75
C ASP A 437 -2.26 0.28 10.49
N ALA A 438 -1.23 -0.08 9.72
CA ALA A 438 0.15 -0.24 10.17
C ALA A 438 1.11 0.30 9.10
N PHE A 439 2.18 0.95 9.55
CA PHE A 439 3.22 1.46 8.66
C PHE A 439 4.59 1.02 9.16
N VAL A 440 5.26 0.19 8.38
CA VAL A 440 6.53 -0.43 8.75
C VAL A 440 7.66 0.22 7.95
N ARG A 441 8.60 0.86 8.64
CA ARG A 441 9.86 1.37 8.08
C ARG A 441 10.98 0.44 8.45
N LEU A 442 11.64 -0.10 7.44
CA LEU A 442 12.77 -1.00 7.64
C LEU A 442 14.05 -0.19 7.84
N LYS A 443 14.85 -0.59 8.83
CA LYS A 443 16.11 0.07 9.19
C LYS A 443 17.32 -0.62 8.53
N HIS A 444 17.24 -1.95 8.35
CA HIS A 444 18.34 -2.75 7.79
C HIS A 444 18.02 -3.07 6.33
N LEU A 445 18.58 -2.24 5.45
CA LEU A 445 18.35 -2.31 4.01
C LEU A 445 19.68 -2.49 3.27
N LEU A 446 19.61 -2.99 2.05
CA LEU A 446 20.71 -2.94 1.10
C LEU A 446 20.77 -1.52 0.49
N SER A 447 21.88 -1.20 -0.18
CA SER A 447 21.90 0.03 -0.97
C SER A 447 20.89 -0.03 -2.12
N PRO A 448 20.21 1.08 -2.44
CA PRO A 448 19.29 1.18 -3.59
C PRO A 448 19.93 0.74 -4.92
N MET A 449 21.28 0.86 -5.03
CA MET A 449 22.05 0.43 -6.20
C MET A 449 22.35 -1.06 -6.25
N ASN A 450 22.13 -1.80 -5.16
CA ASN A 450 22.41 -3.23 -5.13
C ASN A 450 21.25 -4.03 -5.75
N LEU A 451 21.18 -3.99 -7.07
CA LEU A 451 20.14 -4.69 -7.84
C LEU A 451 20.43 -6.19 -8.03
N SER A 452 21.56 -6.69 -7.56
CA SER A 452 21.99 -8.10 -7.68
C SER A 452 22.64 -8.57 -6.36
N PRO A 453 21.90 -8.69 -5.27
CA PRO A 453 22.48 -9.11 -4.01
C PRO A 453 22.99 -10.56 -4.08
N SER A 454 24.10 -10.82 -3.44
CA SER A 454 24.59 -12.18 -3.24
C SER A 454 23.64 -12.98 -2.34
N LEU A 455 23.70 -14.32 -2.42
CA LEU A 455 22.89 -15.17 -1.54
C LEU A 455 23.14 -14.89 -0.04
N LYS A 456 24.37 -14.51 0.33
CA LYS A 456 24.72 -14.12 1.71
C LYS A 456 24.00 -12.83 2.12
N GLN A 457 23.98 -11.82 1.25
CA GLN A 457 23.26 -10.57 1.50
C GLN A 457 21.76 -10.79 1.57
N PHE A 458 21.22 -11.67 0.73
CA PHE A 458 19.81 -12.00 0.76
C PHE A 458 19.40 -12.70 2.07
N LYS A 459 20.20 -13.68 2.54
CA LYS A 459 19.95 -14.34 3.84
C LYS A 459 20.06 -13.36 5.00
N TRP A 460 21.01 -12.42 4.94
CA TRP A 460 21.17 -11.36 5.94
C TRP A 460 19.92 -10.46 5.96
N LEU A 461 19.43 -10.05 4.78
CA LEU A 461 18.25 -9.21 4.64
C LEU A 461 16.99 -9.90 5.21
N ASN A 462 16.78 -11.18 4.88
CA ASN A 462 15.65 -11.95 5.40
C ASN A 462 15.67 -12.02 6.92
N HIS A 463 16.82 -12.32 7.52
CA HIS A 463 16.96 -12.41 8.98
C HIS A 463 16.61 -11.08 9.67
N HIS A 464 17.14 -9.97 9.18
CA HIS A 464 16.84 -8.65 9.77
C HIS A 464 15.39 -8.25 9.56
N PHE A 465 14.83 -8.57 8.40
CA PHE A 465 13.42 -8.34 8.14
C PHE A 465 12.51 -9.11 9.12
N GLU A 466 12.78 -10.39 9.34
CA GLU A 466 12.01 -11.19 10.31
C GLU A 466 12.05 -10.58 11.71
N MET A 467 13.20 -10.10 12.14
CA MET A 467 13.35 -9.44 13.44
C MET A 467 12.56 -8.11 13.52
N GLU A 468 12.66 -7.27 12.49
CA GLU A 468 11.98 -5.97 12.45
C GLU A 468 10.46 -6.12 12.28
N PHE A 469 10.00 -7.17 11.58
CA PHE A 469 8.60 -7.42 11.31
C PHE A 469 7.89 -8.30 12.34
N LYS A 470 8.62 -8.82 13.32
CA LYS A 470 8.09 -9.77 14.32
C LYS A 470 6.85 -9.25 15.03
N ASN A 471 6.91 -8.03 15.56
CA ASN A 471 5.78 -7.44 16.26
C ASN A 471 4.58 -7.24 15.34
N GLU A 472 4.81 -6.80 14.11
CA GLU A 472 3.75 -6.62 13.12
C GLU A 472 3.11 -7.95 12.73
N LEU A 473 3.87 -9.01 12.62
CA LEU A 473 3.36 -10.35 12.36
C LEU A 473 2.40 -10.83 13.46
N GLU A 474 2.73 -10.60 14.73
CA GLU A 474 1.84 -10.94 15.86
C GLU A 474 0.54 -10.11 15.82
N ILE A 475 0.64 -8.83 15.44
CA ILE A 475 -0.54 -7.98 15.24
C ILE A 475 -1.41 -8.54 14.11
N ILE A 476 -0.81 -8.88 12.96
CA ILE A 476 -1.53 -9.44 11.82
C ILE A 476 -2.26 -10.73 12.23
N LYS A 477 -1.58 -11.65 12.92
CA LYS A 477 -2.20 -12.88 13.41
C LYS A 477 -3.42 -12.62 14.30
N TYR A 478 -3.30 -11.64 15.20
CA TYR A 478 -4.39 -11.25 16.09
C TYR A 478 -5.56 -10.63 15.32
N VAL A 479 -5.25 -9.73 14.39
CA VAL A 479 -6.22 -9.00 13.56
C VAL A 479 -6.96 -9.94 12.60
N MET A 480 -6.23 -10.90 12.02
CA MET A 480 -6.78 -11.86 11.06
C MET A 480 -7.53 -13.02 11.73
N ALA A 481 -7.37 -13.21 13.05
CA ALA A 481 -8.10 -14.24 13.77
C ALA A 481 -9.61 -13.98 13.66
N PRO A 482 -10.42 -15.01 13.32
CA PRO A 482 -11.86 -14.85 13.18
C PRO A 482 -12.47 -14.49 14.54
N LEU A 483 -13.54 -13.70 14.49
CA LEU A 483 -14.34 -13.38 15.69
C LEU A 483 -15.32 -14.52 15.97
N ARG A 484 -15.72 -14.63 17.24
CA ARG A 484 -16.81 -15.52 17.62
C ARG A 484 -18.11 -15.08 16.92
N PRO A 485 -18.95 -16.02 16.44
CA PRO A 485 -20.22 -15.67 15.83
C PRO A 485 -21.04 -14.69 16.68
N ILE A 486 -21.65 -13.71 16.03
CA ILE A 486 -22.38 -12.64 16.73
C ILE A 486 -23.53 -13.18 17.58
N THR A 487 -24.15 -14.27 17.14
CA THR A 487 -25.21 -14.99 17.86
C THR A 487 -24.73 -15.71 19.14
N LYS A 488 -23.41 -15.88 19.30
CA LYS A 488 -22.76 -16.48 20.49
C LYS A 488 -22.10 -15.44 21.41
N LEU A 489 -22.27 -14.19 21.08
CA LEU A 489 -21.89 -13.09 21.96
C LEU A 489 -23.07 -12.84 22.90
N ASN A 490 -23.05 -12.85 24.15
CA ASN A 490 -24.15 -12.58 25.08
C ASN A 490 -24.91 -11.26 24.76
N ILE A 491 -25.17 -11.04 23.47
CA ILE A 491 -25.88 -9.95 22.84
C ILE A 491 -27.15 -10.59 22.26
N ASP A 492 -28.27 -10.39 22.94
CA ASP A 492 -29.56 -10.87 22.46
C ASP A 492 -30.02 -10.02 21.28
N LEU A 493 -29.85 -10.55 20.06
CA LEU A 493 -30.27 -9.88 18.82
C LEU A 493 -31.59 -10.38 18.28
N PHE A 494 -32.25 -11.31 18.99
CA PHE A 494 -33.57 -11.76 18.58
C PHE A 494 -34.61 -10.70 18.97
N ILE A 495 -35.32 -10.19 17.99
CA ILE A 495 -36.51 -9.42 18.21
C ILE A 495 -37.55 -10.47 18.70
N GLU A 496 -38.01 -10.37 19.93
CA GLU A 496 -39.22 -11.07 20.31
C GLU A 496 -40.30 -10.59 19.34
N GLU A 497 -40.76 -11.49 18.44
CA GLU A 497 -41.94 -11.28 17.64
C GLU A 497 -43.10 -11.18 18.62
N ASN A 498 -43.53 -9.96 18.95
CA ASN A 498 -44.79 -9.67 19.60
C ASN A 498 -45.89 -9.45 18.56
#